data_199c31d4a733a8a028681f4f520325a7
#
_entry.id   199c31d4a733a8a028681f4f520325a7
#
_cell.length_a   1.000
_cell.length_b   1.000
_cell.length_c   1.000
_cell.angle_alpha   90.00
_cell.angle_beta   90.00
_cell.angle_gamma   90.00
#
_symmetry.space_group_name_H-M   'P 1'
#
loop_
_entity.id
_entity.type
_entity.pdbx_description
1 polymer ?
#
loop_
_entity_poly.entity_id
_entity_poly.type
_entity_poly.pdbx_seq_one_letter_code
_entity_poly.pdbx_strand_id
1 'polypeptide(L)'
;MSETIFSKIIRHELPADVVYEDDEIMAFRDINPQAPVHVLIIPKIEIATLNDVQPAHAELIGKMVLTAQKIAIEEGIAEDGYRLVMNCNQHGCQVVFHIHMHLLGGKQLRGIGG
;
A
#
# COMPACT_ATOMS: atom_id res chain seq x y z
N MET A 1 15.97 13.60 -7.35
CA MET A 1 14.70 13.21 -6.81
C MET A 1 13.80 12.66 -7.92
N SER A 2 13.39 11.44 -7.80
CA SER A 2 12.58 10.87 -8.85
C SER A 2 11.10 11.02 -8.53
N GLU A 3 10.37 11.41 -9.55
CA GLU A 3 8.94 11.49 -9.46
C GLU A 3 8.35 10.17 -9.93
N THR A 4 7.38 9.63 -9.19
CA THR A 4 6.72 8.39 -9.54
C THR A 4 5.26 8.66 -9.84
N ILE A 5 4.59 7.62 -10.39
CA ILE A 5 3.14 7.70 -10.60
C ILE A 5 2.42 7.96 -9.27
N PHE A 6 2.95 7.45 -8.15
CA PHE A 6 2.35 7.68 -6.84
C PHE A 6 2.50 9.14 -6.40
N SER A 7 3.65 9.77 -6.71
CA SER A 7 3.83 11.20 -6.43
C SER A 7 2.73 12.01 -7.10
N LYS A 8 2.42 11.66 -8.34
CA LYS A 8 1.38 12.37 -9.11
C LYS A 8 0.00 12.12 -8.54
N ILE A 9 -0.28 10.90 -8.08
CA ILE A 9 -1.55 10.58 -7.45
C ILE A 9 -1.72 11.38 -6.16
N ILE A 10 -0.67 11.46 -5.36
CA ILE A 10 -0.68 12.23 -4.10
C ILE A 10 -1.01 13.69 -4.37
N ARG A 11 -0.47 14.26 -5.44
CA ARG A 11 -0.74 15.65 -5.81
C ARG A 11 -2.04 15.84 -6.58
N HIS A 12 -2.82 14.76 -6.75
CA HIS A 12 -4.08 14.78 -7.50
C HIS A 12 -3.90 15.18 -8.96
N GLU A 13 -2.72 14.88 -9.53
CA GLU A 13 -2.43 15.11 -10.95
C GLU A 13 -2.84 13.94 -11.81
N LEU A 14 -3.00 12.75 -11.19
CA LEU A 14 -3.54 11.56 -11.85
C LEU A 14 -4.71 11.06 -11.04
N PRO A 15 -5.78 10.58 -11.70
CA PRO A 15 -6.93 10.04 -10.98
C PRO A 15 -6.59 8.71 -10.31
N ALA A 16 -7.28 8.44 -9.21
CA ALA A 16 -7.19 7.16 -8.52
C ALA A 16 -8.49 6.95 -7.76
N ASP A 17 -8.83 5.68 -7.53
CA ASP A 17 -10.00 5.33 -6.72
C ASP A 17 -9.59 5.31 -5.26
N VAL A 18 -9.59 6.48 -4.63
CA VAL A 18 -9.12 6.68 -3.27
C VAL A 18 -10.14 6.12 -2.28
N VAL A 19 -9.69 5.25 -1.37
CA VAL A 19 -10.53 4.67 -0.33
C VAL A 19 -10.22 5.24 1.06
N TYR A 20 -9.07 5.90 1.22
CA TYR A 20 -8.70 6.54 2.48
C TYR A 20 -7.63 7.59 2.22
N GLU A 21 -7.72 8.71 2.94
CA GLU A 21 -6.68 9.73 2.84
C GLU A 21 -6.66 10.56 4.11
N ASP A 22 -5.45 10.83 4.63
CA ASP A 22 -5.25 11.82 5.68
C ASP A 22 -3.96 12.59 5.38
N ASP A 23 -3.43 13.34 6.34
CA ASP A 23 -2.25 14.18 6.12
C ASP A 23 -1.00 13.38 5.77
N GLU A 24 -0.91 12.12 6.18
CA GLU A 24 0.29 11.34 6.06
C GLU A 24 0.17 10.15 5.11
N ILE A 25 -1.05 9.66 4.90
CA ILE A 25 -1.29 8.40 4.19
C ILE A 25 -2.41 8.56 3.18
N MET A 26 -2.24 7.89 2.04
CA MET A 26 -3.28 7.75 1.04
C MET A 26 -3.42 6.28 0.68
N ALA A 27 -4.64 5.81 0.48
CA ALA A 27 -4.90 4.45 0.04
C ALA A 27 -5.86 4.48 -1.14
N PHE A 28 -5.56 3.68 -2.17
CA PHE A 28 -6.39 3.63 -3.38
C PHE A 28 -6.36 2.23 -3.98
N ARG A 29 -7.39 1.91 -4.78
CA ARG A 29 -7.49 0.59 -5.38
C ARG A 29 -6.48 0.43 -6.50
N ASP A 30 -5.86 -0.75 -6.58
CA ASP A 30 -4.95 -1.07 -7.68
C ASP A 30 -5.76 -1.20 -8.96
N ILE A 31 -5.28 -0.57 -10.04
CA ILE A 31 -5.97 -0.61 -11.34
C ILE A 31 -5.83 -1.97 -12.02
N ASN A 32 -4.91 -2.81 -11.53
CA ASN A 32 -4.69 -4.16 -12.06
C ASN A 32 -4.78 -5.14 -10.89
N PRO A 33 -5.97 -5.33 -10.30
CA PRO A 33 -6.11 -6.06 -9.05
C PRO A 33 -5.73 -7.54 -9.20
N GLN A 34 -5.04 -8.06 -8.19
CA GLN A 34 -4.64 -9.46 -8.11
C GLN A 34 -5.55 -10.26 -7.19
N ALA A 35 -6.56 -9.61 -6.60
CA ALA A 35 -7.55 -10.24 -5.74
C ALA A 35 -8.81 -9.37 -5.77
N PRO A 36 -9.96 -9.89 -5.31
CA PRO A 36 -11.21 -9.09 -5.29
C PRO A 36 -11.05 -7.78 -4.52
N VAL A 37 -10.25 -7.78 -3.45
CA VAL A 37 -9.85 -6.56 -2.77
C VAL A 37 -8.34 -6.43 -2.95
N HIS A 38 -7.90 -5.36 -3.58
CA HIS A 38 -6.48 -5.07 -3.76
C HIS A 38 -6.31 -3.57 -3.65
N VAL A 39 -5.85 -3.12 -2.48
CA VAL A 39 -5.67 -1.71 -2.15
C VAL A 39 -4.20 -1.44 -1.89
N LEU A 40 -3.71 -0.30 -2.36
CA LEU A 40 -2.35 0.16 -2.10
C LEU A 40 -2.41 1.24 -1.03
N ILE A 41 -1.60 1.07 0.02
CA ILE A 41 -1.49 2.06 1.10
C ILE A 41 -0.11 2.67 0.99
N ILE A 42 -0.03 3.99 0.82
CA ILE A 42 1.24 4.69 0.63
C ILE A 42 1.39 5.84 1.63
N PRO A 43 2.62 6.13 2.05
CA PRO A 43 2.87 7.36 2.79
C PRO A 43 2.93 8.53 1.80
N LYS A 44 2.55 9.73 2.24
CA LYS A 44 2.61 10.90 1.37
C LYS A 44 4.04 11.42 1.19
N ILE A 45 4.93 11.16 2.15
CA ILE A 45 6.34 11.49 1.97
C ILE A 45 6.99 10.46 1.06
N GLU A 46 8.02 10.87 0.32
CA GLU A 46 8.72 9.98 -0.61
C GLU A 46 9.79 9.18 0.11
N ILE A 47 9.61 7.85 0.15
CA ILE A 47 10.61 6.89 0.62
C ILE A 47 10.67 5.86 -0.48
N ALA A 48 11.83 5.72 -1.14
CA ALA A 48 11.91 4.91 -2.35
C ALA A 48 11.76 3.41 -2.07
N THR A 49 12.47 2.89 -1.08
CA THR A 49 12.45 1.46 -0.77
C THR A 49 12.41 1.24 0.74
N LEU A 50 12.10 0.00 1.15
CA LEU A 50 12.15 -0.38 2.57
C LEU A 50 13.55 -0.14 3.16
N ASN A 51 14.60 -0.26 2.34
CA ASN A 51 15.95 -0.04 2.82
C ASN A 51 16.22 1.42 3.17
N ASP A 52 15.38 2.33 2.69
CA ASP A 52 15.51 3.77 2.94
C ASP A 52 14.68 4.23 4.12
N VAL A 53 13.87 3.35 4.72
CA VAL A 53 13.08 3.67 5.91
C VAL A 53 14.03 3.90 7.08
N GLN A 54 13.83 5.01 7.79
CA GLN A 54 14.66 5.39 8.93
C GLN A 54 13.93 5.09 10.24
N PRO A 55 14.65 5.00 11.38
CA PRO A 55 13.98 4.84 12.67
C PRO A 55 12.92 5.89 12.96
N ALA A 56 13.11 7.11 12.47
CA ALA A 56 12.14 8.18 12.65
C ALA A 56 10.82 7.89 11.91
N HIS A 57 10.82 6.96 10.95
CA HIS A 57 9.62 6.58 10.19
C HIS A 57 8.82 5.45 10.84
N ALA A 58 9.23 4.95 12.01
CA ALA A 58 8.59 3.79 12.62
C ALA A 58 7.10 4.00 12.85
N GLU A 59 6.69 5.17 13.35
CA GLU A 59 5.28 5.46 13.55
C GLU A 59 4.51 5.49 12.23
N LEU A 60 5.12 6.05 11.20
CA LEU A 60 4.50 6.13 9.87
C LEU A 60 4.22 4.72 9.32
N ILE A 61 5.19 3.82 9.43
CA ILE A 61 5.02 2.44 8.97
C ILE A 61 3.93 1.74 9.78
N GLY A 62 3.92 1.96 11.10
CA GLY A 62 2.85 1.44 11.95
C GLY A 62 1.48 1.96 11.54
N LYS A 63 1.38 3.26 11.17
CA LYS A 63 0.13 3.84 10.68
C LYS A 63 -0.33 3.19 9.40
N MET A 64 0.59 2.82 8.51
CA MET A 64 0.22 2.11 7.28
C MET A 64 -0.48 0.78 7.60
N VAL A 65 0.05 0.04 8.58
CA VAL A 65 -0.56 -1.23 9.00
C VAL A 65 -1.94 -0.98 9.62
N LEU A 66 -2.06 0.02 10.48
CA LEU A 66 -3.35 0.34 11.12
C LEU A 66 -4.37 0.81 10.09
N THR A 67 -3.93 1.56 9.09
CA THR A 67 -4.81 1.98 8.00
C THR A 67 -5.30 0.77 7.20
N ALA A 68 -4.41 -0.17 6.91
CA ALA A 68 -4.78 -1.41 6.21
C ALA A 68 -5.80 -2.20 7.02
N GLN A 69 -5.61 -2.30 8.34
CA GLN A 69 -6.56 -2.97 9.22
C GLN A 69 -7.95 -2.34 9.13
N LYS A 70 -8.01 -1.01 9.19
CA LYS A 70 -9.27 -0.28 9.11
C LYS A 70 -9.97 -0.54 7.76
N ILE A 71 -9.20 -0.47 6.66
CA ILE A 71 -9.76 -0.70 5.33
C ILE A 71 -10.26 -2.14 5.20
N ALA A 72 -9.52 -3.11 5.73
CA ALA A 72 -9.93 -4.51 5.70
C ALA A 72 -11.28 -4.73 6.38
N ILE A 73 -11.49 -4.05 7.51
CA ILE A 73 -12.78 -4.11 8.21
C ILE A 73 -13.87 -3.52 7.34
N GLU A 74 -13.62 -2.36 6.76
CA GLU A 74 -14.60 -1.67 5.91
C GLU A 74 -14.94 -2.45 4.65
N GLU A 75 -13.95 -3.17 4.09
CA GLU A 75 -14.15 -3.99 2.89
C GLU A 75 -14.74 -5.36 3.19
N GLY A 76 -14.95 -5.68 4.47
CA GLY A 76 -15.58 -6.93 4.86
C GLY A 76 -14.68 -8.15 4.75
N ILE A 77 -13.36 -7.98 4.73
CA ILE A 77 -12.42 -9.10 4.57
C ILE A 77 -11.65 -9.43 5.85
N ALA A 78 -11.92 -8.71 6.95
CA ALA A 78 -11.14 -8.89 8.17
C ALA A 78 -11.34 -10.28 8.78
N GLU A 79 -12.59 -10.78 8.84
CA GLU A 79 -12.88 -12.06 9.50
C GLU A 79 -12.24 -13.24 8.80
N ASP A 80 -12.36 -13.31 7.46
CA ASP A 80 -11.79 -14.41 6.70
C ASP A 80 -10.27 -14.25 6.54
N GLY A 81 -9.78 -13.03 6.66
CA GLY A 81 -8.36 -12.75 6.61
C GLY A 81 -7.90 -12.08 5.33
N TYR A 82 -6.71 -11.52 5.41
CA TYR A 82 -6.11 -10.77 4.31
C TYR A 82 -4.60 -10.82 4.42
N ARG A 83 -3.93 -10.32 3.40
CA ARG A 83 -2.47 -10.31 3.35
C ARG A 83 -1.96 -8.90 3.14
N LEU A 84 -0.90 -8.53 3.85
CA LEU A 84 -0.18 -7.29 3.64
C LEU A 84 1.17 -7.63 3.04
N VAL A 85 1.55 -6.95 1.95
CA VAL A 85 2.80 -7.20 1.25
C VAL A 85 3.50 -5.88 0.97
N MET A 86 4.79 -5.82 1.29
CA MET A 86 5.66 -4.72 0.86
C MET A 86 6.85 -5.32 0.15
N ASN A 87 7.08 -4.92 -1.09
CA ASN A 87 8.17 -5.42 -1.90
C ASN A 87 9.35 -4.45 -1.85
N CYS A 88 10.57 -4.96 -1.92
CA CYS A 88 11.77 -4.14 -1.89
C CYS A 88 12.70 -4.56 -3.02
N ASN A 89 13.00 -3.62 -3.90
CA ASN A 89 13.95 -3.77 -4.99
C ASN A 89 13.64 -4.93 -5.96
N GLN A 90 14.60 -5.26 -6.81
CA GLN A 90 14.37 -6.17 -7.94
C GLN A 90 13.94 -7.57 -7.53
N HIS A 91 14.62 -8.17 -6.56
CA HIS A 91 14.27 -9.54 -6.14
C HIS A 91 12.93 -9.60 -5.42
N GLY A 92 12.46 -8.47 -4.88
CA GLY A 92 11.13 -8.37 -4.28
C GLY A 92 10.06 -7.94 -5.26
N CYS A 93 10.41 -7.76 -6.52
CA CYS A 93 9.47 -7.33 -7.58
C CYS A 93 8.89 -5.94 -7.33
N GLN A 94 9.69 -5.04 -6.77
CA GLN A 94 9.24 -3.66 -6.60
C GLN A 94 9.22 -2.96 -7.96
N VAL A 95 8.07 -2.43 -8.34
CA VAL A 95 7.89 -1.77 -9.64
C VAL A 95 7.93 -0.25 -9.51
N VAL A 96 7.25 0.30 -8.50
CA VAL A 96 7.22 1.74 -8.26
C VAL A 96 8.11 2.05 -7.05
N PHE A 97 9.05 3.00 -7.22
CA PHE A 97 10.01 3.33 -6.17
C PHE A 97 9.51 4.47 -5.28
N HIS A 98 8.41 4.17 -4.63
CA HIS A 98 7.76 4.89 -3.56
C HIS A 98 7.11 3.79 -2.74
N ILE A 99 7.53 3.60 -1.50
CA ILE A 99 7.08 2.42 -0.74
C ILE A 99 5.56 2.36 -0.69
N HIS A 100 5.05 1.15 -0.77
CA HIS A 100 3.60 0.92 -0.73
C HIS A 100 3.33 -0.46 -0.17
N MET A 101 2.21 -0.55 0.52
CA MET A 101 1.76 -1.80 1.12
C MET A 101 0.54 -2.27 0.34
N HIS A 102 0.61 -3.50 -0.17
CA HIS A 102 -0.55 -4.12 -0.81
C HIS A 102 -1.43 -4.74 0.26
N LEU A 103 -2.72 -4.47 0.22
CA LEU A 103 -3.73 -5.16 1.01
C LEU A 103 -4.49 -6.05 0.04
N LEU A 104 -4.41 -7.35 0.24
CA LEU A 104 -5.01 -8.35 -0.65
C LEU A 104 -5.97 -9.22 0.13
N GLY A 105 -7.17 -9.41 -0.38
CA GLY A 105 -8.15 -10.26 0.26
C GLY A 105 -9.38 -10.49 -0.58
N GLY A 106 -10.40 -11.09 0.04
CA GLY A 106 -11.66 -11.37 -0.64
C GLY A 106 -11.71 -12.74 -1.26
N LYS A 107 -10.64 -13.53 -1.15
CA LYS A 107 -10.61 -14.93 -1.57
C LYS A 107 -9.48 -15.64 -0.85
N GLN A 108 -9.47 -16.96 -0.91
CA GLN A 108 -8.36 -17.75 -0.37
C GLN A 108 -7.11 -17.47 -1.22
N LEU A 109 -6.08 -16.96 -0.58
CA LEU A 109 -4.80 -16.71 -1.23
C LEU A 109 -3.89 -17.92 -1.04
N ARG A 110 -2.88 -18.05 -1.90
CA ARG A 110 -1.88 -19.10 -1.74
C ARG A 110 -1.00 -18.80 -0.54
N GLY A 111 -0.35 -19.84 0.01
CA GLY A 111 0.58 -19.67 1.12
C GLY A 111 1.79 -18.86 0.69
N ILE A 112 2.37 -18.12 1.62
CA ILE A 112 3.56 -17.28 1.52
C ILE A 112 3.71 -16.60 0.16
N GLY A 113 2.94 -15.53 -0.04
CA GLY A 113 3.14 -14.64 -1.18
C GLY A 113 3.01 -15.27 -2.56
N GLY A 114 2.48 -16.47 -2.63
CA GLY A 114 2.39 -17.25 -3.85
C GLY A 114 1.47 -16.74 -4.92
#